data_0c8ce7ac8bfc27fdd6ba2b3d8c47f25a
#
_entry.id   0c8ce7ac8bfc27fdd6ba2b3d8c47f25a
#
_cell.length_a   1.000
_cell.length_b   1.000
_cell.length_c   1.000
_cell.angle_alpha   90.00
_cell.angle_beta   90.00
_cell.angle_gamma   90.00
#
_symmetry.space_group_name_H-M   'P 1'
#
loop_
_entity.id
_entity.type
_entity.pdbx_description
1 polymer ?
#
loop_
_entity_poly.entity_id
_entity_poly.type
_entity_poly.pdbx_seq_one_letter_code
_entity_poly.pdbx_strand_id
1 'polypeptide(L)'
;MESSVNKKDVAIVLCGAAGQGIQTVEHILVRLLRQAGFHVFATKEYMSRIRGGSNSTEIRISSERVSAPVDRIDILLPFHPDALDHLKARISPGTTVIGDRKNICLDCPAEVTDFIDVPFAEIAEDIGGRLFINIIAAGVVLGMLDVDMKMVSDFISEFFVKKDKEIVRKNIEAIKLGCQRGKELRDSGKARYTLKNPSAKNEVLLNGAEAVGMGALAGGCDFLSSYPMSPSTGVMVFLSQHMEDFGVVVEQAEDEIAAINMALGGSYAGARTMVTTSGGGFALMTEGVSLSGMIETPVVIHLAQRPGPATGLPTRTEQADLELALYAGHGEFPRVIFAPGSLEDAFDLTKKAFELADKYQIPAFILTDQYFMDTFTNIPPFDLEGIDIEKHIVKTDKGYKRYALTEDGISPRGIPGFGDGLVGVDSDEHDEDSHITEDLNLRTQMVDKRLKKMKLLKSEIIPPEFVGSKDYEILLIGWGSTYHAIKEALKELDREDIAFLHFKQVYPLYPGSQEYFDRAKQTIIVENNATSQFGKIIKLYTGHSVGGSLLKYNGLAFTVEEIVEALREKLS
;
A
#
# COMPACT_ATOMS: atom_id res chain seq x y z
N MET A 1 -18.25 -29.39 -27.38
CA MET A 1 -17.91 -29.23 -25.95
C MET A 1 -16.48 -28.67 -25.91
N GLU A 2 -16.32 -27.37 -25.82
CA GLU A 2 -15.01 -26.80 -25.55
C GLU A 2 -14.63 -27.21 -24.12
N SER A 3 -13.48 -27.88 -23.99
CA SER A 3 -12.96 -28.36 -22.72
C SER A 3 -12.74 -27.14 -21.79
N SER A 4 -13.16 -27.25 -20.54
CA SER A 4 -12.84 -26.24 -19.51
C SER A 4 -11.34 -25.93 -19.53
N VAL A 5 -10.99 -24.67 -19.73
CA VAL A 5 -9.59 -24.24 -19.73
C VAL A 5 -9.09 -24.25 -18.30
N ASN A 6 -8.15 -25.16 -18.02
CA ASN A 6 -7.48 -25.20 -16.72
C ASN A 6 -6.50 -24.03 -16.66
N LYS A 7 -6.91 -22.92 -16.05
CA LYS A 7 -6.04 -21.75 -15.84
C LYS A 7 -5.34 -21.83 -14.50
N LYS A 8 -4.13 -21.25 -14.44
CA LYS A 8 -3.40 -21.10 -13.17
C LYS A 8 -4.02 -20.01 -12.29
N ASP A 9 -4.55 -18.95 -12.90
CA ASP A 9 -5.22 -17.84 -12.24
C ASP A 9 -6.42 -17.34 -13.05
N VAL A 10 -7.36 -16.67 -12.37
CA VAL A 10 -8.58 -16.08 -12.94
C VAL A 10 -8.72 -14.64 -12.46
N ALA A 11 -8.90 -13.70 -13.39
CA ALA A 11 -9.17 -12.30 -13.12
C ALA A 11 -10.68 -12.04 -13.20
N ILE A 12 -11.27 -11.62 -12.08
CA ILE A 12 -12.70 -11.31 -11.93
C ILE A 12 -12.83 -9.79 -11.74
N VAL A 13 -13.61 -9.13 -12.56
CA VAL A 13 -13.87 -7.69 -12.42
C VAL A 13 -15.34 -7.46 -12.08
N LEU A 14 -15.56 -6.76 -11.00
CA LEU A 14 -16.87 -6.25 -10.59
C LEU A 14 -16.93 -4.79 -10.99
N CYS A 15 -17.96 -4.34 -11.72
CA CYS A 15 -18.07 -2.96 -12.15
C CYS A 15 -19.50 -2.43 -12.04
N GLY A 16 -19.65 -1.23 -11.45
CA GLY A 16 -20.94 -0.58 -11.29
C GLY A 16 -20.84 0.83 -10.73
N ALA A 17 -21.97 1.48 -10.48
CA ALA A 17 -22.00 2.84 -9.96
C ALA A 17 -21.69 2.92 -8.46
N ALA A 18 -21.16 4.07 -8.02
CA ALA A 18 -20.94 4.34 -6.60
C ALA A 18 -22.24 4.17 -5.80
N GLY A 19 -22.18 3.48 -4.67
CA GLY A 19 -23.31 3.18 -3.79
C GLY A 19 -24.08 1.91 -4.13
N GLN A 20 -23.71 1.18 -5.19
CA GLN A 20 -24.33 -0.12 -5.54
C GLN A 20 -23.78 -1.31 -4.72
N GLY A 21 -22.98 -1.08 -3.69
CA GLY A 21 -22.50 -2.12 -2.78
C GLY A 21 -21.40 -3.04 -3.33
N ILE A 22 -20.65 -2.61 -4.34
CA ILE A 22 -19.53 -3.38 -4.93
C ILE A 22 -18.50 -3.75 -3.87
N GLN A 23 -18.18 -2.83 -2.95
CA GLN A 23 -17.26 -3.09 -1.84
C GLN A 23 -17.74 -4.23 -0.92
N THR A 24 -19.05 -4.41 -0.75
CA THR A 24 -19.59 -5.53 0.03
C THR A 24 -19.34 -6.86 -0.68
N VAL A 25 -19.52 -6.90 -2.01
CA VAL A 25 -19.23 -8.09 -2.83
C VAL A 25 -17.75 -8.42 -2.79
N GLU A 26 -16.87 -7.42 -3.00
CA GLU A 26 -15.42 -7.56 -2.85
C GLU A 26 -15.06 -8.20 -1.52
N HIS A 27 -15.52 -7.59 -0.43
CA HIS A 27 -15.19 -8.03 0.92
C HIS A 27 -15.61 -9.48 1.21
N ILE A 28 -16.79 -9.88 0.72
CA ILE A 28 -17.30 -11.24 0.86
C ILE A 28 -16.46 -12.20 0.01
N LEU A 29 -16.24 -11.89 -1.26
CA LEU A 29 -15.51 -12.75 -2.19
C LEU A 29 -14.06 -12.96 -1.76
N VAL A 30 -13.33 -11.87 -1.48
CA VAL A 30 -11.92 -11.93 -1.13
C VAL A 30 -11.69 -12.77 0.12
N ARG A 31 -12.53 -12.61 1.16
CA ARG A 31 -12.42 -13.40 2.40
C ARG A 31 -12.81 -14.85 2.23
N LEU A 32 -13.91 -15.14 1.53
CA LEU A 32 -14.33 -16.51 1.29
C LEU A 32 -13.36 -17.28 0.39
N LEU A 33 -12.84 -16.64 -0.65
CA LEU A 33 -11.85 -17.24 -1.54
C LEU A 33 -10.53 -17.54 -0.81
N ARG A 34 -10.09 -16.62 0.06
CA ARG A 34 -8.95 -16.87 0.96
C ARG A 34 -9.24 -18.05 1.91
N GLN A 35 -10.42 -18.10 2.55
CA GLN A 35 -10.79 -19.22 3.43
C GLN A 35 -10.86 -20.54 2.67
N ALA A 36 -11.26 -20.53 1.40
CA ALA A 36 -11.20 -21.67 0.51
C ALA A 36 -9.76 -22.11 0.18
N GLY A 37 -8.76 -21.30 0.52
CA GLY A 37 -7.33 -21.59 0.39
C GLY A 37 -6.71 -21.11 -0.91
N PHE A 38 -7.37 -20.21 -1.64
CA PHE A 38 -6.78 -19.57 -2.81
C PHE A 38 -5.85 -18.43 -2.43
N HIS A 39 -4.83 -18.18 -3.25
CA HIS A 39 -4.13 -16.92 -3.26
C HIS A 39 -5.04 -15.87 -3.91
N VAL A 40 -5.22 -14.75 -3.21
CA VAL A 40 -6.11 -13.68 -3.61
C VAL A 40 -5.33 -12.39 -3.70
N PHE A 41 -5.50 -11.68 -4.80
CA PHE A 41 -5.07 -10.31 -5.00
C PHE A 41 -6.31 -9.51 -5.40
N ALA A 42 -6.58 -8.40 -4.71
CA ALA A 42 -7.71 -7.56 -5.07
C ALA A 42 -7.32 -6.08 -4.98
N THR A 43 -7.63 -5.35 -6.05
CA THR A 43 -7.45 -3.91 -6.12
C THR A 43 -8.74 -3.25 -6.59
N LYS A 44 -8.87 -1.95 -6.33
CA LYS A 44 -10.08 -1.22 -6.64
C LYS A 44 -9.79 0.11 -7.32
N GLU A 45 -10.67 0.46 -8.22
CA GLU A 45 -10.72 1.72 -8.90
C GLU A 45 -12.05 2.40 -8.55
N TYR A 46 -12.00 3.55 -7.91
CA TYR A 46 -13.20 4.28 -7.52
C TYR A 46 -13.04 5.77 -7.79
N MET A 47 -14.17 6.41 -8.05
CA MET A 47 -14.19 7.84 -8.34
C MET A 47 -14.37 8.63 -7.05
N SER A 48 -13.77 9.83 -7.01
CA SER A 48 -13.94 10.79 -5.90
C SER A 48 -15.34 11.47 -5.96
N ARG A 49 -16.40 10.64 -6.01
CA ARG A 49 -17.80 11.08 -6.05
C ARG A 49 -18.63 10.23 -5.12
N ILE A 50 -19.57 10.85 -4.39
CA ILE A 50 -20.46 10.15 -3.47
C ILE A 50 -21.47 9.28 -4.24
N ARG A 51 -21.88 9.71 -5.44
CA ARG A 51 -22.82 8.99 -6.30
C ARG A 51 -22.47 9.18 -7.77
N GLY A 52 -22.72 8.14 -8.57
CA GLY A 52 -22.46 8.10 -10.00
C GLY A 52 -20.99 7.81 -10.33
N GLY A 53 -20.71 7.66 -11.63
CA GLY A 53 -19.42 7.20 -12.13
C GLY A 53 -19.28 5.67 -12.01
N SER A 54 -18.34 5.11 -12.77
CA SER A 54 -18.06 3.68 -12.76
C SER A 54 -16.94 3.38 -11.77
N ASN A 55 -17.24 2.53 -10.79
CA ASN A 55 -16.27 1.95 -9.88
C ASN A 55 -16.04 0.50 -10.26
N SER A 56 -14.80 0.05 -10.22
CA SER A 56 -14.47 -1.36 -10.46
C SER A 56 -13.61 -1.91 -9.33
N THR A 57 -13.78 -3.20 -9.09
CA THR A 57 -12.91 -4.00 -8.24
C THR A 57 -12.41 -5.16 -9.06
N GLU A 58 -11.12 -5.34 -9.12
CA GLU A 58 -10.47 -6.48 -9.72
C GLU A 58 -10.07 -7.45 -8.63
N ILE A 59 -10.45 -8.72 -8.79
CA ILE A 59 -10.09 -9.82 -7.89
C ILE A 59 -9.39 -10.88 -8.72
N ARG A 60 -8.11 -11.07 -8.49
CA ARG A 60 -7.32 -12.16 -9.07
C ARG A 60 -7.22 -13.31 -8.08
N ILE A 61 -7.52 -14.49 -8.51
CA ILE A 61 -7.46 -15.70 -7.68
C ILE A 61 -6.60 -16.75 -8.37
N SER A 62 -5.81 -17.46 -7.60
CA SER A 62 -4.87 -18.45 -8.13
C SER A 62 -4.59 -19.58 -7.14
N SER A 63 -4.12 -20.70 -7.66
CA SER A 63 -3.47 -21.77 -6.88
C SER A 63 -2.01 -21.46 -6.54
N GLU A 64 -1.39 -20.51 -7.24
CA GLU A 64 -0.04 -19.98 -6.97
C GLU A 64 -0.16 -18.52 -6.52
N ARG A 65 0.87 -17.98 -5.84
CA ARG A 65 0.86 -16.59 -5.41
C ARG A 65 0.77 -15.62 -6.58
N VAL A 66 -0.19 -14.71 -6.52
CA VAL A 66 -0.40 -13.58 -7.43
C VAL A 66 -0.44 -12.29 -6.61
N SER A 67 0.19 -11.24 -7.11
CA SER A 67 0.37 -10.00 -6.33
C SER A 67 0.39 -8.73 -7.19
N ALA A 68 0.00 -8.84 -8.48
CA ALA A 68 -0.01 -7.69 -9.40
C ALA A 68 -1.30 -7.64 -10.22
N PRO A 69 -1.74 -6.44 -10.66
CA PRO A 69 -2.88 -6.30 -11.53
C PRO A 69 -2.55 -6.78 -12.95
N VAL A 70 -3.57 -7.24 -13.66
CA VAL A 70 -3.50 -7.70 -15.07
C VAL A 70 -4.53 -6.96 -15.90
N ASP A 71 -4.25 -6.78 -17.20
CA ASP A 71 -5.21 -6.12 -18.11
C ASP A 71 -6.38 -7.02 -18.51
N ARG A 72 -6.13 -8.32 -18.59
CA ARG A 72 -7.18 -9.26 -19.01
C ARG A 72 -8.31 -9.35 -18.00
N ILE A 73 -9.51 -9.51 -18.52
CA ILE A 73 -10.71 -9.83 -17.72
C ILE A 73 -11.19 -11.22 -18.14
N ASP A 74 -11.17 -12.17 -17.19
CA ASP A 74 -11.69 -13.52 -17.43
C ASP A 74 -13.20 -13.57 -17.15
N ILE A 75 -13.65 -12.97 -16.04
CA ILE A 75 -15.06 -12.88 -15.67
C ILE A 75 -15.39 -11.42 -15.36
N LEU A 76 -16.40 -10.89 -16.05
CA LEU A 76 -16.94 -9.55 -15.78
C LEU A 76 -18.34 -9.65 -15.19
N LEU A 77 -18.55 -9.04 -14.02
CA LEU A 77 -19.86 -8.86 -13.40
C LEU A 77 -20.26 -7.37 -13.44
N PRO A 78 -20.99 -6.94 -14.47
CA PRO A 78 -21.50 -5.58 -14.57
C PRO A 78 -22.77 -5.44 -13.71
N PHE A 79 -22.82 -4.40 -12.87
CA PHE A 79 -24.00 -4.02 -12.08
C PHE A 79 -24.72 -2.78 -12.63
N HIS A 80 -24.16 -2.15 -13.67
CA HIS A 80 -24.69 -0.99 -14.36
C HIS A 80 -24.38 -1.04 -15.85
N PRO A 81 -25.24 -0.53 -16.74
CA PRO A 81 -24.99 -0.53 -18.20
C PRO A 81 -23.65 0.10 -18.59
N ASP A 82 -23.27 1.23 -17.97
CA ASP A 82 -22.02 1.95 -18.26
C ASP A 82 -20.76 1.13 -17.96
N ALA A 83 -20.88 0.01 -17.24
CA ALA A 83 -19.74 -0.84 -16.91
C ALA A 83 -19.09 -1.47 -18.15
N LEU A 84 -19.88 -1.80 -19.18
CA LEU A 84 -19.35 -2.37 -20.41
C LEU A 84 -18.56 -1.34 -21.22
N ASP A 85 -19.05 -0.10 -21.30
CA ASP A 85 -18.35 0.99 -21.99
C ASP A 85 -17.07 1.40 -21.23
N HIS A 86 -17.15 1.45 -19.89
CA HIS A 86 -16.01 1.77 -19.04
C HIS A 86 -14.85 0.79 -19.19
N LEU A 87 -15.14 -0.50 -19.33
CA LEU A 87 -14.15 -1.57 -19.44
C LEU A 87 -13.93 -2.08 -20.88
N LYS A 88 -14.50 -1.40 -21.87
CA LYS A 88 -14.50 -1.82 -23.28
C LYS A 88 -13.13 -2.21 -23.80
N ALA A 89 -12.10 -1.43 -23.49
CA ALA A 89 -10.72 -1.67 -23.94
C ALA A 89 -10.10 -2.97 -23.36
N ARG A 90 -10.65 -3.49 -22.24
CA ARG A 90 -10.17 -4.69 -21.56
C ARG A 90 -11.04 -5.94 -21.87
N ILE A 91 -12.22 -5.75 -22.46
CA ILE A 91 -13.10 -6.86 -22.85
C ILE A 91 -12.52 -7.53 -24.11
N SER A 92 -12.37 -8.84 -24.08
CA SER A 92 -11.82 -9.64 -25.15
C SER A 92 -12.70 -10.87 -25.44
N PRO A 93 -12.49 -11.60 -26.53
CA PRO A 93 -13.21 -12.86 -26.81
C PRO A 93 -13.06 -13.92 -25.71
N GLY A 94 -12.05 -13.80 -24.86
CA GLY A 94 -11.84 -14.64 -23.68
C GLY A 94 -12.64 -14.21 -22.44
N THR A 95 -13.28 -13.05 -22.46
CA THR A 95 -14.05 -12.50 -21.33
C THR A 95 -15.45 -13.12 -21.30
N THR A 96 -15.83 -13.71 -20.17
CA THR A 96 -17.22 -14.15 -19.91
C THR A 96 -17.92 -13.06 -19.10
N VAL A 97 -18.95 -12.45 -19.66
CA VAL A 97 -19.81 -11.47 -18.97
C VAL A 97 -20.97 -12.22 -18.31
N ILE A 98 -21.16 -12.03 -17.01
CA ILE A 98 -22.25 -12.63 -16.24
C ILE A 98 -23.11 -11.51 -15.66
N GLY A 99 -24.33 -11.40 -16.13
CA GLY A 99 -25.20 -10.28 -15.73
C GLY A 99 -26.65 -10.51 -16.09
N ASP A 100 -27.49 -9.59 -15.64
CA ASP A 100 -28.90 -9.53 -16.00
C ASP A 100 -29.03 -8.78 -17.33
N ARG A 101 -29.22 -9.53 -18.43
CA ARG A 101 -29.22 -8.99 -19.79
C ARG A 101 -30.22 -7.85 -19.97
N LYS A 102 -31.40 -7.98 -19.38
CA LYS A 102 -32.46 -6.95 -19.48
C LYS A 102 -32.03 -5.61 -18.86
N ASN A 103 -31.20 -5.66 -17.82
CA ASN A 103 -30.80 -4.47 -17.06
C ASN A 103 -29.41 -3.95 -17.48
N ILE A 104 -28.58 -4.77 -18.13
CA ILE A 104 -27.21 -4.41 -18.51
C ILE A 104 -27.11 -4.03 -19.99
N CYS A 105 -27.55 -4.89 -20.90
CA CYS A 105 -27.51 -4.58 -22.30
C CYS A 105 -28.48 -5.48 -23.09
N LEU A 106 -29.45 -4.89 -23.76
CA LEU A 106 -30.29 -5.59 -24.71
C LEU A 106 -29.49 -5.87 -26.00
N ASP A 107 -28.80 -4.84 -26.50
CA ASP A 107 -27.84 -4.91 -27.61
C ASP A 107 -26.44 -4.66 -27.06
N CYS A 108 -25.73 -5.74 -26.73
CA CYS A 108 -24.41 -5.63 -26.16
C CYS A 108 -23.36 -5.16 -27.17
N PRO A 109 -22.28 -4.46 -26.74
CA PRO A 109 -21.14 -4.14 -27.59
C PRO A 109 -20.57 -5.38 -28.29
N ALA A 110 -20.05 -5.21 -29.52
CA ALA A 110 -19.54 -6.32 -30.35
C ALA A 110 -18.39 -7.09 -29.68
N GLU A 111 -17.67 -6.46 -28.79
CA GLU A 111 -16.59 -7.03 -27.99
C GLU A 111 -17.09 -8.10 -27.00
N VAL A 112 -18.37 -8.03 -26.60
CA VAL A 112 -19.00 -8.99 -25.68
C VAL A 112 -19.49 -10.20 -26.47
N THR A 113 -18.61 -11.17 -26.66
CA THR A 113 -18.90 -12.39 -27.44
C THR A 113 -19.49 -13.52 -26.58
N ASP A 114 -19.25 -13.51 -25.26
CA ASP A 114 -19.74 -14.51 -24.30
C ASP A 114 -20.51 -13.84 -23.18
N PHE A 115 -21.84 -13.92 -23.22
CA PHE A 115 -22.72 -13.35 -22.19
C PHE A 115 -23.61 -14.44 -21.59
N ILE A 116 -23.41 -14.70 -20.29
CA ILE A 116 -24.25 -15.59 -19.50
C ILE A 116 -25.33 -14.76 -18.81
N ASP A 117 -26.58 -14.97 -19.25
CA ASP A 117 -27.73 -14.29 -18.67
C ASP A 117 -28.13 -14.94 -17.34
N VAL A 118 -28.07 -14.15 -16.27
CA VAL A 118 -28.54 -14.50 -14.94
C VAL A 118 -29.49 -13.40 -14.47
N PRO A 119 -30.80 -13.70 -14.26
CA PRO A 119 -31.81 -12.68 -13.93
C PRO A 119 -31.68 -12.26 -12.45
N PHE A 120 -30.60 -11.59 -12.11
CA PHE A 120 -30.28 -11.16 -10.73
C PHE A 120 -31.41 -10.36 -10.09
N ALA A 121 -32.04 -9.46 -10.85
CA ALA A 121 -33.11 -8.62 -10.32
C ALA A 121 -34.35 -9.44 -9.96
N GLU A 122 -34.74 -10.42 -10.80
CA GLU A 122 -35.89 -11.30 -10.57
C GLU A 122 -35.65 -12.17 -9.33
N ILE A 123 -34.49 -12.83 -9.25
CA ILE A 123 -34.13 -13.63 -8.07
C ILE A 123 -34.09 -12.79 -6.79
N ALA A 124 -33.60 -11.56 -6.86
CA ALA A 124 -33.53 -10.67 -5.70
C ALA A 124 -34.92 -10.20 -5.24
N GLU A 125 -35.86 -9.93 -6.15
CA GLU A 125 -37.22 -9.54 -5.81
C GLU A 125 -37.98 -10.68 -5.10
N ASP A 126 -37.78 -11.94 -5.49
CA ASP A 126 -38.37 -13.11 -4.84
C ASP A 126 -37.90 -13.26 -3.37
N ILE A 127 -36.70 -12.78 -3.02
CA ILE A 127 -36.14 -12.80 -1.66
C ILE A 127 -36.65 -11.60 -0.84
N GLY A 128 -36.93 -10.46 -1.51
CA GLY A 128 -37.42 -9.26 -0.86
C GLY A 128 -36.79 -7.95 -1.28
N GLY A 129 -36.19 -7.89 -2.48
CA GLY A 129 -35.80 -6.66 -3.15
C GLY A 129 -34.37 -6.62 -3.67
N ARG A 130 -34.09 -5.62 -4.49
CA ARG A 130 -32.83 -5.44 -5.23
C ARG A 130 -31.55 -5.36 -4.39
N LEU A 131 -31.66 -5.13 -3.08
CA LEU A 131 -30.51 -5.09 -2.15
C LEU A 131 -29.71 -6.41 -2.13
N PHE A 132 -30.35 -7.52 -2.53
CA PHE A 132 -29.71 -8.85 -2.51
C PHE A 132 -28.97 -9.20 -3.81
N ILE A 133 -29.05 -8.38 -4.86
CA ILE A 133 -28.38 -8.64 -6.17
C ILE A 133 -26.90 -8.93 -5.97
N ASN A 134 -26.22 -8.13 -5.18
CA ASN A 134 -24.78 -8.25 -4.96
C ASN A 134 -24.40 -9.57 -4.27
N ILE A 135 -25.22 -9.99 -3.31
CA ILE A 135 -25.00 -11.25 -2.58
C ILE A 135 -25.24 -12.45 -3.48
N ILE A 136 -26.26 -12.38 -4.34
CA ILE A 136 -26.53 -13.43 -5.35
C ILE A 136 -25.36 -13.53 -6.34
N ALA A 137 -24.87 -12.38 -6.84
CA ALA A 137 -23.74 -12.32 -7.76
C ALA A 137 -22.45 -12.90 -7.15
N ALA A 138 -22.16 -12.58 -5.88
CA ALA A 138 -21.06 -13.22 -5.15
C ALA A 138 -21.26 -14.74 -5.06
N GLY A 139 -22.48 -15.20 -4.77
CA GLY A 139 -22.84 -16.61 -4.75
C GLY A 139 -22.58 -17.29 -6.09
N VAL A 140 -22.94 -16.66 -7.21
CA VAL A 140 -22.68 -17.25 -8.56
C VAL A 140 -21.18 -17.51 -8.75
N VAL A 141 -20.31 -16.56 -8.42
CA VAL A 141 -18.86 -16.75 -8.52
C VAL A 141 -18.38 -17.89 -7.62
N LEU A 142 -18.83 -17.92 -6.35
CA LEU A 142 -18.45 -18.97 -5.39
C LEU A 142 -18.92 -20.35 -5.84
N GLY A 143 -20.12 -20.45 -6.40
CA GLY A 143 -20.66 -21.69 -6.95
C GLY A 143 -19.92 -22.19 -8.20
N MET A 144 -19.50 -21.26 -9.08
CA MET A 144 -18.66 -21.59 -10.24
C MET A 144 -17.31 -22.15 -9.83
N LEU A 145 -16.74 -21.66 -8.71
CA LEU A 145 -15.45 -22.06 -8.16
C LEU A 145 -15.53 -23.25 -7.19
N ASP A 146 -16.72 -23.83 -7.00
CA ASP A 146 -16.97 -24.98 -6.11
C ASP A 146 -16.59 -24.76 -4.65
N VAL A 147 -16.82 -23.55 -4.15
CA VAL A 147 -16.54 -23.22 -2.76
C VAL A 147 -17.55 -23.92 -1.83
N ASP A 148 -17.09 -24.44 -0.70
CA ASP A 148 -17.93 -25.18 0.26
C ASP A 148 -19.08 -24.31 0.79
N MET A 149 -20.32 -24.79 0.56
CA MET A 149 -21.54 -24.08 0.92
C MET A 149 -21.72 -23.88 2.42
N LYS A 150 -21.19 -24.80 3.24
CA LYS A 150 -21.22 -24.65 4.71
C LYS A 150 -20.37 -23.46 5.12
N MET A 151 -19.13 -23.40 4.65
CA MET A 151 -18.21 -22.28 4.89
C MET A 151 -18.82 -20.94 4.46
N VAL A 152 -19.45 -20.89 3.28
CA VAL A 152 -20.13 -19.69 2.80
C VAL A 152 -21.28 -19.25 3.72
N SER A 153 -22.11 -20.20 4.17
CA SER A 153 -23.25 -19.89 5.06
C SER A 153 -22.81 -19.42 6.44
N ASP A 154 -21.77 -20.06 6.99
CA ASP A 154 -21.21 -19.71 8.29
C ASP A 154 -20.63 -18.29 8.24
N PHE A 155 -19.84 -17.98 7.22
CA PHE A 155 -19.27 -16.65 7.01
C PHE A 155 -20.36 -15.56 6.87
N ILE A 156 -21.38 -15.76 6.05
CA ILE A 156 -22.47 -14.78 5.88
C ILE A 156 -23.23 -14.55 7.18
N SER A 157 -23.43 -15.59 7.98
CA SER A 157 -24.07 -15.50 9.29
C SER A 157 -23.26 -14.62 10.25
N GLU A 158 -21.95 -14.78 10.26
CA GLU A 158 -21.03 -13.98 11.07
C GLU A 158 -20.92 -12.53 10.55
N PHE A 159 -20.76 -12.36 9.25
CA PHE A 159 -20.61 -11.07 8.61
C PHE A 159 -21.81 -10.12 8.88
N PHE A 160 -23.01 -10.67 8.88
CA PHE A 160 -24.24 -9.90 9.14
C PHE A 160 -24.74 -10.04 10.58
N VAL A 161 -23.98 -10.60 11.52
CA VAL A 161 -24.41 -10.89 12.90
C VAL A 161 -25.01 -9.69 13.65
N LYS A 162 -24.54 -8.46 13.35
CA LYS A 162 -25.05 -7.21 13.95
C LYS A 162 -26.34 -6.70 13.31
N LYS A 163 -26.85 -7.33 12.25
CA LYS A 163 -28.09 -6.97 11.56
C LYS A 163 -29.27 -7.75 12.13
N ASP A 164 -30.48 -7.32 11.79
CA ASP A 164 -31.71 -8.04 12.12
C ASP A 164 -31.66 -9.49 11.61
N LYS A 165 -32.20 -10.43 12.39
CA LYS A 165 -32.19 -11.87 12.07
C LYS A 165 -32.84 -12.18 10.72
N GLU A 166 -33.86 -11.43 10.33
CA GLU A 166 -34.53 -11.62 9.03
C GLU A 166 -33.62 -11.18 7.88
N ILE A 167 -32.82 -10.11 8.06
CA ILE A 167 -31.82 -9.67 7.10
C ILE A 167 -30.73 -10.74 6.95
N VAL A 168 -30.23 -11.30 8.06
CA VAL A 168 -29.25 -12.39 8.03
C VAL A 168 -29.80 -13.60 7.27
N ARG A 169 -31.02 -14.03 7.58
CA ARG A 169 -31.69 -15.15 6.90
C ARG A 169 -31.78 -14.95 5.40
N LYS A 170 -32.22 -13.75 4.96
CA LYS A 170 -32.36 -13.39 3.55
C LYS A 170 -31.01 -13.35 2.82
N ASN A 171 -29.95 -12.85 3.46
CA ASN A 171 -28.60 -12.88 2.86
C ASN A 171 -28.07 -14.31 2.70
N ILE A 172 -28.36 -15.21 3.64
CA ILE A 172 -28.02 -16.64 3.53
C ILE A 172 -28.81 -17.29 2.37
N GLU A 173 -30.08 -16.96 2.23
CA GLU A 173 -30.90 -17.44 1.13
C GLU A 173 -30.39 -16.92 -0.22
N ALA A 174 -30.06 -15.64 -0.33
CA ALA A 174 -29.52 -15.00 -1.51
C ALA A 174 -28.20 -15.64 -1.96
N ILE A 175 -27.25 -15.82 -1.05
CA ILE A 175 -25.96 -16.43 -1.39
C ILE A 175 -26.13 -17.89 -1.82
N LYS A 176 -27.04 -18.65 -1.19
CA LYS A 176 -27.33 -20.04 -1.55
C LYS A 176 -27.90 -20.18 -2.96
N LEU A 177 -28.89 -19.33 -3.31
CA LEU A 177 -29.45 -19.31 -4.66
C LEU A 177 -28.38 -18.95 -5.71
N GLY A 178 -27.53 -17.96 -5.39
CA GLY A 178 -26.40 -17.61 -6.23
C GLY A 178 -25.44 -18.80 -6.42
N CYS A 179 -25.02 -19.46 -5.34
CA CYS A 179 -24.12 -20.61 -5.40
C CYS A 179 -24.72 -21.78 -6.18
N GLN A 180 -26.03 -22.04 -6.00
CA GLN A 180 -26.71 -23.07 -6.80
C GLN A 180 -26.65 -22.71 -8.30
N ARG A 181 -26.94 -21.46 -8.66
CA ARG A 181 -26.88 -21.02 -10.05
C ARG A 181 -25.46 -21.10 -10.61
N GLY A 182 -24.45 -20.71 -9.85
CA GLY A 182 -23.03 -20.84 -10.23
C GLY A 182 -22.62 -22.30 -10.46
N LYS A 183 -23.10 -23.22 -9.62
CA LYS A 183 -22.89 -24.65 -9.76
C LYS A 183 -23.54 -25.19 -11.05
N GLU A 184 -24.76 -24.80 -11.35
CA GLU A 184 -25.45 -25.16 -12.60
C GLU A 184 -24.67 -24.69 -13.83
N LEU A 185 -24.10 -23.47 -13.81
CA LEU A 185 -23.26 -22.95 -14.87
C LEU A 185 -21.98 -23.76 -15.06
N ARG A 186 -21.34 -24.14 -13.95
CA ARG A 186 -20.17 -25.03 -13.99
C ARG A 186 -20.52 -26.40 -14.56
N ASP A 187 -21.54 -27.06 -14.03
CA ASP A 187 -21.92 -28.41 -14.37
C ASP A 187 -22.42 -28.51 -15.84
N SER A 188 -22.95 -27.41 -16.39
CA SER A 188 -23.33 -27.31 -17.80
C SER A 188 -22.14 -26.98 -18.74
N GLY A 189 -20.92 -26.81 -18.21
CA GLY A 189 -19.73 -26.44 -18.97
C GLY A 189 -19.68 -24.99 -19.46
N LYS A 190 -20.59 -24.14 -18.98
CA LYS A 190 -20.58 -22.69 -19.27
C LYS A 190 -19.57 -21.93 -18.45
N ALA A 191 -19.19 -22.42 -17.26
CA ALA A 191 -18.06 -21.91 -16.53
C ALA A 191 -16.76 -22.44 -17.15
N ARG A 192 -16.03 -21.56 -17.83
CA ARG A 192 -14.82 -21.96 -18.60
C ARG A 192 -13.59 -22.18 -17.72
N TYR A 193 -13.61 -21.77 -16.46
CA TYR A 193 -12.44 -21.70 -15.61
C TYR A 193 -12.52 -22.68 -14.44
N THR A 194 -11.46 -23.45 -14.24
CA THR A 194 -11.30 -24.35 -13.10
C THR A 194 -9.96 -24.07 -12.44
N LEU A 195 -9.98 -23.75 -11.15
CA LEU A 195 -8.79 -23.63 -10.31
C LEU A 195 -8.65 -24.90 -9.46
N LYS A 196 -7.45 -25.46 -9.39
CA LYS A 196 -7.16 -26.67 -8.62
C LYS A 196 -6.14 -26.39 -7.52
N ASN A 197 -6.21 -27.20 -6.47
CA ASN A 197 -5.22 -27.25 -5.39
C ASN A 197 -4.98 -25.93 -4.65
N PRO A 198 -5.98 -25.40 -3.93
CA PRO A 198 -5.76 -24.25 -3.06
C PRO A 198 -4.74 -24.58 -1.95
N SER A 199 -3.72 -23.72 -1.77
CA SER A 199 -2.59 -23.95 -0.88
C SER A 199 -2.42 -22.91 0.23
N ALA A 200 -3.17 -21.79 0.18
CA ALA A 200 -2.99 -20.62 1.04
C ALA A 200 -3.82 -20.62 2.35
N LYS A 201 -4.16 -21.80 2.90
CA LYS A 201 -5.12 -21.92 4.03
C LYS A 201 -4.68 -21.20 5.31
N ASN A 202 -3.38 -21.12 5.57
CA ASN A 202 -2.82 -20.54 6.81
C ASN A 202 -2.35 -19.09 6.63
N GLU A 203 -2.66 -18.47 5.51
CA GLU A 203 -2.26 -17.08 5.26
C GLU A 203 -3.28 -16.10 5.86
N VAL A 204 -2.83 -14.89 6.16
CA VAL A 204 -3.67 -13.76 6.57
C VAL A 204 -3.96 -12.88 5.37
N LEU A 205 -5.15 -12.28 5.33
CA LEU A 205 -5.56 -11.35 4.28
C LEU A 205 -5.50 -9.94 4.84
N LEU A 206 -4.68 -9.09 4.24
CA LEU A 206 -4.45 -7.71 4.67
C LEU A 206 -4.39 -6.77 3.47
N ASN A 207 -4.54 -5.49 3.73
CA ASN A 207 -4.19 -4.42 2.77
C ASN A 207 -3.00 -3.59 3.27
N GLY A 208 -2.52 -2.65 2.43
CA GLY A 208 -1.37 -1.83 2.78
C GLY A 208 -1.58 -0.97 4.01
N ALA A 209 -2.79 -0.44 4.22
CA ALA A 209 -3.11 0.38 5.39
C ALA A 209 -3.02 -0.42 6.70
N GLU A 210 -3.54 -1.66 6.68
CA GLU A 210 -3.47 -2.58 7.81
C GLU A 210 -2.02 -2.99 8.08
N ALA A 211 -1.23 -3.29 7.04
CA ALA A 211 0.18 -3.68 7.20
C ALA A 211 1.03 -2.55 7.79
N VAL A 212 0.88 -1.30 7.34
CA VAL A 212 1.53 -0.12 7.93
C VAL A 212 1.08 0.08 9.37
N GLY A 213 -0.23 -0.03 9.66
CA GLY A 213 -0.79 0.11 11.00
C GLY A 213 -0.26 -0.95 11.96
N MET A 214 -0.21 -2.22 11.53
CA MET A 214 0.39 -3.32 12.32
C MET A 214 1.88 -3.10 12.56
N GLY A 215 2.62 -2.64 11.55
CA GLY A 215 4.03 -2.26 11.68
C GLY A 215 4.24 -1.11 12.67
N ALA A 216 3.32 -0.13 12.71
CA ALA A 216 3.34 0.96 13.69
C ALA A 216 3.14 0.43 15.12
N LEU A 217 2.15 -0.46 15.34
CA LEU A 217 1.95 -1.10 16.65
C LEU A 217 3.16 -1.93 17.07
N ALA A 218 3.71 -2.74 16.18
CA ALA A 218 4.92 -3.53 16.43
C ALA A 218 6.16 -2.66 16.65
N GLY A 219 6.20 -1.46 16.04
CA GLY A 219 7.21 -0.43 16.29
C GLY A 219 6.98 0.35 17.59
N GLY A 220 5.93 0.07 18.36
CA GLY A 220 5.63 0.73 19.62
C GLY A 220 5.08 2.15 19.45
N CYS A 221 4.29 2.40 18.43
CA CYS A 221 3.58 3.68 18.26
C CYS A 221 2.66 3.93 19.46
N ASP A 222 2.90 5.00 20.20
CA ASP A 222 2.07 5.42 21.33
C ASP A 222 1.04 6.48 20.91
N PHE A 223 1.34 7.28 19.89
CA PHE A 223 0.53 8.42 19.51
C PHE A 223 0.54 8.66 18.00
N LEU A 224 -0.64 8.65 17.40
CA LEU A 224 -0.87 9.09 16.02
C LEU A 224 -1.67 10.39 16.04
N SER A 225 -1.18 11.43 15.39
CA SER A 225 -1.98 12.62 15.04
C SER A 225 -2.09 12.76 13.53
N SER A 226 -3.29 13.02 13.03
CA SER A 226 -3.52 13.09 11.58
C SER A 226 -4.74 13.92 11.24
N TYR A 227 -4.67 14.63 10.12
CA TYR A 227 -5.85 15.12 9.41
C TYR A 227 -6.25 14.10 8.33
N PRO A 228 -7.52 13.66 8.25
CA PRO A 228 -7.92 12.62 7.31
C PRO A 228 -7.73 13.04 5.85
N MET A 229 -6.79 12.40 5.15
CA MET A 229 -6.51 12.63 3.74
C MET A 229 -6.33 11.31 3.00
N SER A 230 -7.16 11.07 1.95
CA SER A 230 -7.01 9.85 1.13
C SER A 230 -5.66 9.85 0.39
N PRO A 231 -4.96 8.68 0.32
CA PRO A 231 -5.35 7.36 0.80
C PRO A 231 -4.84 7.00 2.21
N SER A 232 -4.22 7.92 2.94
CA SER A 232 -3.58 7.66 4.25
C SER A 232 -4.57 7.36 5.38
N THR A 233 -5.83 7.76 5.24
CA THR A 233 -6.88 7.62 6.27
C THR A 233 -7.06 6.18 6.76
N GLY A 234 -6.76 5.18 5.92
CA GLY A 234 -6.85 3.76 6.30
C GLY A 234 -5.99 3.40 7.51
N VAL A 235 -4.78 3.96 7.62
CA VAL A 235 -3.89 3.75 8.78
C VAL A 235 -4.47 4.33 10.06
N MET A 236 -5.01 5.56 9.98
CA MET A 236 -5.67 6.21 11.10
C MET A 236 -6.89 5.39 11.57
N VAL A 237 -7.72 4.91 10.65
CA VAL A 237 -8.88 4.07 10.97
C VAL A 237 -8.45 2.77 11.62
N PHE A 238 -7.43 2.08 11.08
CA PHE A 238 -6.91 0.84 11.66
C PHE A 238 -6.43 1.06 13.09
N LEU A 239 -5.56 2.05 13.34
CA LEU A 239 -5.04 2.33 14.67
C LEU A 239 -6.14 2.76 15.65
N SER A 240 -7.14 3.54 15.18
CA SER A 240 -8.27 3.93 16.03
C SER A 240 -9.13 2.75 16.49
N GLN A 241 -9.25 1.71 15.68
CA GLN A 241 -9.96 0.48 16.04
C GLN A 241 -9.23 -0.36 17.08
N HIS A 242 -7.93 -0.13 17.28
CA HIS A 242 -7.05 -0.88 18.17
C HIS A 242 -6.51 -0.05 19.35
N MET A 243 -7.09 1.14 19.60
CA MET A 243 -6.65 2.03 20.68
C MET A 243 -6.67 1.34 22.05
N GLU A 244 -7.75 0.66 22.37
CA GLU A 244 -7.93 0.00 23.68
C GLU A 244 -7.03 -1.22 23.82
N ASP A 245 -6.84 -2.00 22.75
CA ASP A 245 -6.06 -3.25 22.79
C ASP A 245 -4.56 -3.00 22.97
N PHE A 246 -4.05 -1.92 22.38
CA PHE A 246 -2.60 -1.61 22.33
C PHE A 246 -2.21 -0.33 23.08
N GLY A 247 -3.16 0.41 23.63
CA GLY A 247 -2.91 1.64 24.37
C GLY A 247 -2.38 2.79 23.50
N VAL A 248 -2.59 2.72 22.17
CA VAL A 248 -2.22 3.80 21.25
C VAL A 248 -3.28 4.92 21.31
N VAL A 249 -2.84 6.15 21.36
CA VAL A 249 -3.71 7.33 21.29
C VAL A 249 -3.77 7.80 19.83
N VAL A 250 -4.99 7.94 19.30
CA VAL A 250 -5.22 8.45 17.95
C VAL A 250 -6.00 9.75 18.01
N GLU A 251 -5.41 10.83 17.53
CA GLU A 251 -6.00 12.17 17.53
C GLU A 251 -6.24 12.66 16.09
N GLN A 252 -7.47 13.09 15.84
CA GLN A 252 -7.81 13.77 14.58
C GLN A 252 -7.58 15.27 14.74
N ALA A 253 -6.48 15.76 14.17
CA ALA A 253 -6.16 17.18 14.16
C ALA A 253 -7.05 17.98 13.20
N GLU A 254 -7.15 19.29 13.41
CA GLU A 254 -7.90 20.20 12.55
C GLU A 254 -7.26 20.43 11.18
N ASP A 255 -5.94 20.26 11.06
CA ASP A 255 -5.16 20.33 9.82
C ASP A 255 -3.81 19.61 9.97
N GLU A 256 -3.03 19.55 8.88
CA GLU A 256 -1.75 18.84 8.83
C GLU A 256 -0.65 19.59 9.60
N ILE A 257 -0.73 20.92 9.71
CA ILE A 257 0.22 21.74 10.51
C ILE A 257 0.07 21.39 11.99
N ALA A 258 -1.18 21.33 12.47
CA ALA A 258 -1.47 20.89 13.83
C ALA A 258 -1.01 19.44 14.05
N ALA A 259 -1.30 18.53 13.10
CA ALA A 259 -0.94 17.11 13.22
C ALA A 259 0.55 16.89 13.44
N ILE A 260 1.42 17.49 12.62
CA ILE A 260 2.89 17.32 12.77
C ILE A 260 3.39 17.93 14.09
N ASN A 261 2.87 19.09 14.49
CA ASN A 261 3.30 19.75 15.74
C ASN A 261 2.80 18.99 16.98
N MET A 262 1.60 18.41 16.95
CA MET A 262 1.12 17.50 18.00
C MET A 262 2.00 16.26 18.12
N ALA A 263 2.42 15.66 16.99
CA ALA A 263 3.34 14.53 16.99
C ALA A 263 4.71 14.91 17.61
N LEU A 264 5.27 16.06 17.25
CA LEU A 264 6.53 16.54 17.84
C LEU A 264 6.38 16.82 19.34
N GLY A 265 5.27 17.41 19.77
CA GLY A 265 4.95 17.60 21.19
C GLY A 265 4.81 16.28 21.96
N GLY A 266 4.12 15.30 21.39
CA GLY A 266 4.02 13.95 21.92
C GLY A 266 5.37 13.26 22.06
N SER A 267 6.22 13.40 21.04
CA SER A 267 7.58 12.85 21.04
C SER A 267 8.45 13.53 22.10
N TYR A 268 8.35 14.85 22.27
CA TYR A 268 9.02 15.57 23.35
C TYR A 268 8.60 15.05 24.72
N ALA A 269 7.34 14.69 24.89
CA ALA A 269 6.82 14.09 26.12
C ALA A 269 7.19 12.61 26.30
N GLY A 270 7.87 11.98 25.34
CA GLY A 270 8.36 10.59 25.42
C GLY A 270 7.51 9.54 24.70
N ALA A 271 6.49 9.95 23.96
CA ALA A 271 5.74 9.03 23.10
C ALA A 271 6.53 8.70 21.82
N ARG A 272 6.33 7.51 21.27
CA ARG A 272 6.65 7.19 19.89
C ARG A 272 5.53 7.67 18.98
N THR A 273 5.82 8.63 18.12
CA THR A 273 4.79 9.37 17.40
C THR A 273 4.82 9.11 15.90
N MET A 274 3.64 9.12 15.30
CA MET A 274 3.44 9.01 13.86
C MET A 274 2.46 10.06 13.37
N VAL A 275 2.69 10.55 12.16
CA VAL A 275 1.69 11.26 11.35
C VAL A 275 1.42 10.47 10.08
N THR A 276 0.19 10.54 9.56
CA THR A 276 -0.17 9.92 8.28
C THR A 276 -0.89 10.94 7.41
N THR A 277 -0.44 11.08 6.16
CA THR A 277 -0.97 12.10 5.23
C THR A 277 -0.74 11.70 3.76
N SER A 278 -1.13 12.56 2.83
CA SER A 278 -0.83 12.49 1.39
C SER A 278 -0.01 13.71 0.96
N GLY A 279 0.50 13.75 -0.28
CA GLY A 279 1.42 14.79 -0.75
C GLY A 279 0.96 16.23 -0.51
N GLY A 280 -0.33 16.53 -0.75
CA GLY A 280 -0.88 17.86 -0.50
C GLY A 280 -0.85 18.27 0.98
N GLY A 281 -1.19 17.35 1.90
CA GLY A 281 -1.12 17.60 3.33
C GLY A 281 0.33 17.63 3.83
N PHE A 282 1.19 16.77 3.28
CA PHE A 282 2.61 16.78 3.62
C PHE A 282 3.30 18.10 3.23
N ALA A 283 2.87 18.74 2.14
CA ALA A 283 3.37 20.06 1.77
C ALA A 283 3.14 21.12 2.88
N LEU A 284 2.09 20.99 3.68
CA LEU A 284 1.84 21.84 4.86
C LEU A 284 2.69 21.45 6.07
N MET A 285 3.21 20.22 6.12
CA MET A 285 4.04 19.73 7.25
C MET A 285 5.53 20.08 7.11
N THR A 286 5.97 20.66 6.01
CA THR A 286 7.39 20.83 5.69
C THR A 286 8.15 21.67 6.73
N GLU A 287 7.52 22.66 7.34
CA GLU A 287 8.11 23.44 8.43
C GLU A 287 8.29 22.57 9.69
N GLY A 288 7.27 21.78 10.06
CA GLY A 288 7.37 20.83 11.17
C GLY A 288 8.46 19.76 10.97
N VAL A 289 8.70 19.31 9.73
CA VAL A 289 9.84 18.43 9.41
C VAL A 289 11.17 19.12 9.67
N SER A 290 11.29 20.42 9.32
CA SER A 290 12.46 21.23 9.64
C SER A 290 12.66 21.37 11.15
N LEU A 291 11.57 21.64 11.89
CA LEU A 291 11.57 21.70 13.34
C LEU A 291 12.05 20.39 13.97
N SER A 292 11.55 19.22 13.50
CA SER A 292 12.05 17.90 13.93
C SER A 292 13.57 17.79 13.81
N GLY A 293 14.13 18.26 12.69
CA GLY A 293 15.57 18.29 12.47
C GLY A 293 16.32 19.19 13.44
N MET A 294 15.78 20.39 13.71
CA MET A 294 16.41 21.39 14.58
C MET A 294 16.41 20.97 16.03
N ILE A 295 15.26 20.56 16.55
CA ILE A 295 15.12 20.15 17.96
C ILE A 295 15.50 18.68 18.19
N GLU A 296 16.00 17.99 17.15
CA GLU A 296 16.42 16.58 17.19
C GLU A 296 15.35 15.69 17.86
N THR A 297 14.11 15.86 17.42
CA THR A 297 12.96 15.13 17.98
C THR A 297 12.44 14.13 16.96
N PRO A 298 12.41 12.82 17.31
CA PRO A 298 11.97 11.77 16.40
C PRO A 298 10.51 11.88 16.01
N VAL A 299 10.21 11.56 14.77
CA VAL A 299 8.83 11.40 14.27
C VAL A 299 8.82 10.44 13.08
N VAL A 300 7.83 9.55 13.02
CA VAL A 300 7.57 8.73 11.84
C VAL A 300 6.50 9.40 10.98
N ILE A 301 6.78 9.57 9.70
CA ILE A 301 5.90 10.24 8.73
C ILE A 301 5.50 9.22 7.66
N HIS A 302 4.27 8.77 7.70
CA HIS A 302 3.70 7.98 6.64
C HIS A 302 3.09 8.90 5.58
N LEU A 303 3.64 8.82 4.36
CA LEU A 303 3.22 9.60 3.20
C LEU A 303 2.63 8.66 2.15
N ALA A 304 1.30 8.62 2.07
CA ALA A 304 0.57 7.84 1.07
C ALA A 304 0.32 8.71 -0.16
N GLN A 305 1.06 8.44 -1.23
CA GLN A 305 1.10 9.26 -2.43
C GLN A 305 -0.16 9.09 -3.30
N ARG A 306 -0.51 10.16 -4.00
CA ARG A 306 -1.55 10.20 -5.02
C ARG A 306 -1.21 11.25 -6.07
N PRO A 307 -1.82 11.22 -7.29
CA PRO A 307 -1.54 12.23 -8.31
C PRO A 307 -1.83 13.65 -7.84
N GLY A 308 -0.82 14.52 -7.94
CA GLY A 308 -0.91 15.97 -7.76
C GLY A 308 -0.92 16.71 -9.10
N PRO A 309 -0.66 18.03 -9.12
CA PRO A 309 -0.51 18.93 -7.97
C PRO A 309 -1.83 19.26 -7.27
N ALA A 310 -1.78 19.89 -6.10
CA ALA A 310 -2.90 20.23 -5.23
C ALA A 310 -3.77 18.98 -4.90
N THR A 311 -5.09 19.06 -5.11
CA THR A 311 -5.99 17.91 -4.87
C THR A 311 -5.74 16.78 -5.86
N GLY A 312 -5.41 17.10 -7.10
CA GLY A 312 -5.11 16.15 -8.17
C GLY A 312 -6.21 15.12 -8.40
N LEU A 313 -5.85 13.84 -8.33
CA LEU A 313 -6.77 12.71 -8.42
C LEU A 313 -6.78 11.93 -7.09
N PRO A 314 -7.66 12.27 -6.12
CA PRO A 314 -7.58 11.77 -4.75
C PRO A 314 -7.70 10.26 -4.58
N THR A 315 -8.28 9.58 -5.56
CA THR A 315 -8.58 8.14 -5.54
C THR A 315 -7.78 7.35 -6.58
N ARG A 316 -6.66 7.94 -7.02
CA ARG A 316 -5.76 7.36 -8.01
C ARG A 316 -4.35 7.23 -7.44
N THR A 317 -3.50 6.48 -8.12
CA THR A 317 -2.13 6.20 -7.67
C THR A 317 -1.07 6.91 -8.49
N GLU A 318 -0.01 7.36 -7.82
CA GLU A 318 1.20 7.89 -8.42
C GLU A 318 2.33 7.88 -7.38
N GLN A 319 3.59 7.74 -7.83
CA GLN A 319 4.79 7.82 -6.99
C GLN A 319 5.49 9.16 -7.20
N ALA A 320 4.79 10.29 -7.00
CA ALA A 320 5.27 11.62 -7.39
C ALA A 320 5.75 12.50 -6.25
N ASP A 321 5.75 12.00 -5.00
CA ASP A 321 6.12 12.79 -3.82
C ASP A 321 7.52 12.42 -3.24
N LEU A 322 8.32 11.62 -3.94
CA LEU A 322 9.65 11.21 -3.46
C LEU A 322 10.61 12.42 -3.33
N GLU A 323 10.68 13.28 -4.35
CA GLU A 323 11.49 14.49 -4.26
C GLU A 323 10.97 15.46 -3.19
N LEU A 324 9.65 15.57 -3.02
CA LEU A 324 9.04 16.36 -1.96
C LEU A 324 9.46 15.84 -0.57
N ALA A 325 9.41 14.53 -0.33
CA ALA A 325 9.85 13.92 0.93
C ALA A 325 11.36 14.09 1.18
N LEU A 326 12.16 13.97 0.14
CA LEU A 326 13.62 14.10 0.22
C LEU A 326 14.05 15.52 0.59
N TYR A 327 13.40 16.53 0.00
CA TYR A 327 13.80 17.93 0.16
C TYR A 327 12.88 18.73 1.10
N ALA A 328 11.94 18.08 1.79
CA ALA A 328 11.05 18.74 2.73
C ALA A 328 11.80 19.36 3.92
N GLY A 329 11.37 20.55 4.31
CA GLY A 329 12.01 21.35 5.34
C GLY A 329 13.21 22.13 4.79
N HIS A 330 13.55 23.25 5.43
CA HIS A 330 14.74 24.03 5.11
C HIS A 330 15.88 23.69 6.05
N GLY A 331 17.13 23.99 5.63
CA GLY A 331 18.33 23.60 6.36
C GLY A 331 18.77 22.16 6.11
N GLU A 332 19.87 21.78 6.72
CA GLU A 332 20.52 20.48 6.52
C GLU A 332 20.39 19.62 7.78
N PHE A 333 19.69 18.50 7.66
CA PHE A 333 19.51 17.52 8.73
C PHE A 333 19.24 16.12 8.16
N PRO A 334 19.58 15.06 8.91
CA PRO A 334 19.42 13.69 8.46
C PRO A 334 17.96 13.25 8.44
N ARG A 335 17.66 12.32 7.52
CA ARG A 335 16.40 11.59 7.43
C ARG A 335 16.61 10.21 6.81
N VAL A 336 15.63 9.35 6.92
CA VAL A 336 15.55 8.07 6.20
C VAL A 336 14.21 7.97 5.49
N ILE A 337 14.20 7.40 4.27
CA ILE A 337 12.98 7.22 3.47
C ILE A 337 12.91 5.77 3.02
N PHE A 338 11.89 5.08 3.52
CA PHE A 338 11.53 3.74 3.10
C PHE A 338 10.35 3.76 2.12
N ALA A 339 10.31 2.80 1.23
CA ALA A 339 9.26 2.64 0.23
C ALA A 339 8.94 1.15 0.06
N PRO A 340 8.02 0.60 0.86
CA PRO A 340 7.70 -0.82 0.84
C PRO A 340 7.13 -1.27 -0.50
N GLY A 341 7.58 -2.45 -0.97
CA GLY A 341 7.07 -3.08 -2.19
C GLY A 341 6.08 -4.21 -1.92
N SER A 342 6.06 -4.74 -0.70
CA SER A 342 5.15 -5.80 -0.24
C SER A 342 4.53 -5.45 1.11
N LEU A 343 3.50 -6.21 1.53
CA LEU A 343 2.88 -6.02 2.86
C LEU A 343 3.85 -6.39 3.97
N GLU A 344 4.70 -7.39 3.75
CA GLU A 344 5.76 -7.79 4.67
C GLU A 344 6.77 -6.63 4.83
N ASP A 345 7.19 -6.00 3.73
CA ASP A 345 8.02 -4.80 3.78
C ASP A 345 7.34 -3.66 4.53
N ALA A 346 6.03 -3.44 4.33
CA ALA A 346 5.31 -2.37 5.02
C ALA A 346 5.32 -2.55 6.54
N PHE A 347 5.13 -3.77 7.01
CA PHE A 347 5.22 -4.11 8.44
C PHE A 347 6.64 -3.88 8.97
N ASP A 348 7.64 -4.49 8.34
CA ASP A 348 9.02 -4.45 8.84
C ASP A 348 9.66 -3.07 8.74
N LEU A 349 9.43 -2.35 7.64
CA LEU A 349 10.00 -1.02 7.44
C LEU A 349 9.32 0.03 8.31
N THR A 350 8.03 -0.10 8.63
CA THR A 350 7.36 0.80 9.57
C THR A 350 7.92 0.59 10.98
N LYS A 351 8.08 -0.65 11.42
CA LYS A 351 8.78 -0.98 12.68
C LYS A 351 10.20 -0.38 12.71
N LYS A 352 10.98 -0.58 11.62
CA LYS A 352 12.35 -0.05 11.49
C LYS A 352 12.39 1.48 11.48
N ALA A 353 11.38 2.15 10.93
CA ALA A 353 11.29 3.61 10.94
C ALA A 353 11.19 4.16 12.35
N PHE A 354 10.40 3.55 13.23
CA PHE A 354 10.33 3.93 14.65
C PHE A 354 11.67 3.69 15.37
N GLU A 355 12.31 2.56 15.11
CA GLU A 355 13.64 2.26 15.68
C GLU A 355 14.66 3.32 15.30
N LEU A 356 14.80 3.62 13.99
CA LEU A 356 15.79 4.58 13.52
C LEU A 356 15.44 6.02 13.91
N ALA A 357 14.15 6.39 13.93
CA ALA A 357 13.72 7.69 14.36
C ALA A 357 14.17 7.95 15.82
N ASP A 358 13.89 7.05 16.75
CA ASP A 358 14.27 7.19 18.16
C ASP A 358 15.79 7.10 18.36
N LYS A 359 16.44 6.10 17.76
CA LYS A 359 17.88 5.86 17.91
C LYS A 359 18.71 7.06 17.46
N TYR A 360 18.33 7.65 16.33
CA TYR A 360 19.07 8.76 15.73
C TYR A 360 18.44 10.14 15.95
N GLN A 361 17.26 10.20 16.57
CA GLN A 361 16.51 11.43 16.81
C GLN A 361 16.33 12.24 15.52
N ILE A 362 15.63 11.63 14.55
CA ILE A 362 15.44 12.13 13.18
C ILE A 362 14.01 11.85 12.68
N PRO A 363 13.54 12.60 11.67
CA PRO A 363 12.34 12.20 10.93
C PRO A 363 12.63 10.96 10.08
N ALA A 364 11.74 9.96 10.14
CA ALA A 364 11.77 8.76 9.33
C ALA A 364 10.48 8.64 8.50
N PHE A 365 10.62 8.33 7.21
CA PHE A 365 9.52 8.32 6.26
C PHE A 365 9.17 6.92 5.80
N ILE A 366 7.85 6.67 5.64
CA ILE A 366 7.29 5.51 4.94
C ILE A 366 6.51 6.04 3.74
N LEU A 367 7.03 5.82 2.54
CA LEU A 367 6.39 6.20 1.28
C LEU A 367 5.59 5.04 0.73
N THR A 368 4.27 5.19 0.67
CA THR A 368 3.36 4.30 -0.03
C THR A 368 2.60 5.07 -1.10
N ASP A 369 1.69 4.43 -1.80
CA ASP A 369 0.77 5.09 -2.73
C ASP A 369 -0.64 4.50 -2.61
N GLN A 370 -1.62 5.10 -3.29
CA GLN A 370 -3.02 4.70 -3.18
C GLN A 370 -3.24 3.24 -3.59
N TYR A 371 -2.61 2.78 -4.67
CA TYR A 371 -2.71 1.39 -5.11
C TYR A 371 -2.23 0.43 -4.01
N PHE A 372 -1.06 0.69 -3.43
CA PHE A 372 -0.51 -0.12 -2.34
C PHE A 372 -1.44 -0.14 -1.12
N MET A 373 -1.98 1.01 -0.72
CA MET A 373 -2.81 1.15 0.48
C MET A 373 -4.14 0.39 0.37
N ASP A 374 -4.73 0.35 -0.82
CA ASP A 374 -6.05 -0.20 -1.07
C ASP A 374 -6.04 -1.67 -1.55
N THR A 375 -4.86 -2.19 -1.90
CA THR A 375 -4.72 -3.56 -2.43
C THR A 375 -4.74 -4.60 -1.32
N PHE A 376 -5.67 -5.56 -1.43
CA PHE A 376 -5.71 -6.74 -0.57
C PHE A 376 -4.91 -7.89 -1.19
N THR A 377 -4.09 -8.53 -0.36
CA THR A 377 -3.48 -9.81 -0.71
C THR A 377 -3.32 -10.68 0.54
N ASN A 378 -3.27 -11.98 0.35
CA ASN A 378 -2.98 -12.87 1.46
C ASN A 378 -1.49 -13.21 1.49
N ILE A 379 -0.94 -13.16 2.69
CA ILE A 379 0.47 -13.37 2.99
C ILE A 379 0.63 -14.36 4.15
N PRO A 380 1.77 -15.00 4.35
CA PRO A 380 2.08 -15.67 5.60
C PRO A 380 1.91 -14.72 6.79
N PRO A 381 1.52 -15.21 7.98
CA PRO A 381 1.51 -14.38 9.18
C PRO A 381 2.89 -13.71 9.39
N PHE A 382 2.88 -12.47 9.89
CA PHE A 382 4.11 -11.79 10.26
C PHE A 382 4.84 -12.54 11.36
N ASP A 383 6.16 -12.51 11.32
CA ASP A 383 6.99 -12.97 12.43
C ASP A 383 6.97 -11.90 13.55
N LEU A 384 6.43 -12.28 14.69
CA LEU A 384 6.34 -11.42 15.88
C LEU A 384 7.37 -11.78 16.95
N GLU A 385 8.25 -12.77 16.70
CA GLU A 385 9.29 -13.15 17.64
C GLU A 385 10.38 -12.07 17.73
N GLY A 386 10.88 -11.80 18.93
CA GLY A 386 12.00 -10.89 19.16
C GLY A 386 11.70 -9.40 18.87
N ILE A 387 10.42 -8.99 18.85
CA ILE A 387 10.09 -7.56 18.80
C ILE A 387 10.51 -6.94 20.13
N ASP A 388 11.55 -6.11 20.08
CA ASP A 388 12.02 -5.30 21.21
C ASP A 388 11.80 -3.82 20.91
N ILE A 389 11.21 -3.11 21.89
CA ILE A 389 10.87 -1.68 21.76
C ILE A 389 11.77 -0.88 22.69
N GLU A 390 12.85 -0.35 22.13
CA GLU A 390 13.75 0.54 22.84
C GLU A 390 13.48 2.02 22.47
N LYS A 391 13.05 2.82 23.46
CA LYS A 391 12.72 4.25 23.23
C LYS A 391 13.95 5.17 23.26
N HIS A 392 15.14 4.66 23.57
CA HIS A 392 16.38 5.44 23.67
C HIS A 392 16.24 6.70 24.57
N ILE A 393 15.48 6.58 25.67
CA ILE A 393 15.23 7.65 26.62
C ILE A 393 16.07 7.40 27.88
N VAL A 394 16.72 8.44 28.38
CA VAL A 394 17.52 8.36 29.59
C VAL A 394 16.86 9.10 30.76
N LYS A 395 17.05 8.58 31.97
CA LYS A 395 16.70 9.33 33.19
C LYS A 395 17.70 10.46 33.40
N THR A 396 17.20 11.69 33.52
CA THR A 396 18.03 12.90 33.58
C THR A 396 18.47 13.21 35.01
N ASP A 397 19.67 13.76 35.17
CA ASP A 397 20.19 14.35 36.40
C ASP A 397 20.19 15.89 36.34
N LYS A 398 20.60 16.55 37.42
CA LYS A 398 20.63 18.03 37.52
C LYS A 398 21.60 18.72 36.56
N GLY A 399 22.57 17.99 36.01
CA GLY A 399 23.55 18.48 35.04
C GLY A 399 23.22 18.07 33.60
N TYR A 400 22.02 17.55 33.34
CA TYR A 400 21.60 17.07 32.03
C TYR A 400 21.64 18.17 30.96
N LYS A 401 22.22 17.83 29.82
CA LYS A 401 22.29 18.67 28.63
C LYS A 401 21.59 18.00 27.47
N ARG A 402 20.48 18.59 27.02
CA ARG A 402 19.66 17.99 25.92
C ARG A 402 20.45 17.84 24.62
N TYR A 403 21.35 18.77 24.35
CA TYR A 403 22.12 18.80 23.11
C TYR A 403 23.61 18.58 23.32
N ALA A 404 23.98 17.80 24.33
CA ALA A 404 25.38 17.49 24.63
C ALA A 404 26.13 17.11 23.37
N LEU A 405 27.31 17.70 23.16
CA LEU A 405 28.21 17.38 22.06
C LEU A 405 28.86 16.02 22.32
N THR A 406 28.44 15.01 21.55
CA THR A 406 28.93 13.62 21.63
C THR A 406 29.81 13.28 20.43
N GLU A 407 30.62 12.23 20.58
CA GLU A 407 31.48 11.77 19.49
C GLU A 407 30.69 11.29 18.27
N ASP A 408 29.56 10.64 18.51
CA ASP A 408 28.66 10.08 17.49
C ASP A 408 27.60 11.08 16.98
N GLY A 409 27.45 12.23 17.65
CA GLY A 409 26.45 13.25 17.34
C GLY A 409 25.04 12.95 17.89
N ILE A 410 24.87 11.88 18.70
CA ILE A 410 23.60 11.49 19.31
C ILE A 410 23.63 11.87 20.79
N SER A 411 22.93 12.96 21.13
CA SER A 411 22.82 13.36 22.53
C SER A 411 21.89 12.42 23.30
N PRO A 412 22.17 12.13 24.59
CA PRO A 412 21.24 11.39 25.44
C PRO A 412 19.87 12.07 25.47
N ARG A 413 18.80 11.38 25.10
CA ARG A 413 17.45 11.95 25.03
C ARG A 413 16.74 11.83 26.37
N GLY A 414 16.62 12.95 27.10
CA GLY A 414 15.74 13.07 28.24
C GLY A 414 14.34 13.52 27.86
N ILE A 415 13.38 13.27 28.72
CA ILE A 415 12.00 13.75 28.59
C ILE A 415 11.56 14.47 29.86
N PRO A 416 10.62 15.44 29.80
CA PRO A 416 10.14 16.16 30.96
C PRO A 416 9.59 15.21 32.05
N GLY A 417 9.99 15.45 33.32
CA GLY A 417 9.50 14.68 34.46
C GLY A 417 10.14 13.31 34.66
N PHE A 418 11.05 12.89 33.78
CA PHE A 418 11.78 11.61 33.96
C PHE A 418 13.21 11.87 34.46
N GLY A 419 13.33 12.21 35.74
CA GLY A 419 14.57 12.54 36.44
C GLY A 419 14.56 13.96 36.98
N ASP A 420 15.75 14.45 37.40
CA ASP A 420 15.93 15.74 38.06
C ASP A 420 16.42 16.87 37.13
N GLY A 421 16.75 16.51 35.88
CA GLY A 421 17.25 17.43 34.86
C GLY A 421 16.16 18.23 34.19
N LEU A 422 16.46 19.46 33.80
CA LEU A 422 15.60 20.28 32.96
C LEU A 422 15.77 19.84 31.49
N VAL A 423 14.67 19.56 30.80
CA VAL A 423 14.67 19.23 29.38
C VAL A 423 14.16 20.45 28.61
N GLY A 424 15.07 21.25 28.10
CA GLY A 424 14.75 22.37 27.20
C GLY A 424 14.82 21.95 25.75
N VAL A 425 14.07 22.63 24.87
CA VAL A 425 14.19 22.55 23.40
C VAL A 425 14.06 23.96 22.84
N ASP A 426 14.78 24.25 21.76
CA ASP A 426 14.71 25.55 21.10
C ASP A 426 14.71 25.36 19.59
N SER A 427 13.90 26.12 18.87
CA SER A 427 13.83 26.15 17.40
C SER A 427 14.91 27.04 16.78
N ASP A 428 15.48 27.95 17.55
CA ASP A 428 16.67 28.72 17.15
C ASP A 428 17.94 27.87 17.31
N GLU A 429 19.07 28.33 16.82
CA GLU A 429 20.34 27.69 17.14
C GLU A 429 20.63 27.83 18.65
N HIS A 430 21.07 26.73 19.24
CA HIS A 430 21.13 26.60 20.70
C HIS A 430 22.45 25.96 21.17
N ASP A 431 22.75 26.18 22.44
CA ASP A 431 23.85 25.52 23.11
C ASP A 431 23.46 24.11 23.63
N GLU A 432 24.38 23.44 24.29
CA GLU A 432 24.14 22.11 24.86
C GLU A 432 23.02 22.09 25.91
N ASP A 433 22.78 23.21 26.59
CA ASP A 433 21.77 23.41 27.63
C ASP A 433 20.41 23.90 27.08
N SER A 434 20.28 23.96 25.74
CA SER A 434 19.07 24.41 25.02
C SER A 434 18.81 25.93 25.11
N HIS A 435 19.83 26.75 25.38
CA HIS A 435 19.68 28.18 25.33
C HIS A 435 20.03 28.69 23.93
N ILE A 436 19.25 29.66 23.46
CA ILE A 436 19.52 30.35 22.20
C ILE A 436 20.93 30.92 22.15
N THR A 437 21.61 30.80 21.02
CA THR A 437 22.98 31.31 20.83
C THR A 437 23.17 31.94 19.46
N GLU A 438 24.04 32.99 19.44
CA GLU A 438 24.57 33.57 18.19
C GLU A 438 26.08 33.32 18.03
N ASP A 439 26.67 32.40 18.83
CA ASP A 439 28.06 31.99 18.67
C ASP A 439 28.23 31.17 17.40
N LEU A 440 28.93 31.76 16.42
CA LEU A 440 29.12 31.15 15.08
C LEU A 440 30.00 29.88 15.12
N ASN A 441 30.91 29.75 16.13
CA ASN A 441 31.68 28.52 16.29
C ASN A 441 30.84 27.40 16.86
N LEU A 442 29.98 27.72 17.84
CA LEU A 442 29.05 26.75 18.41
C LEU A 442 28.02 26.32 17.36
N ARG A 443 27.51 27.25 16.54
CA ARG A 443 26.65 26.95 15.39
C ARG A 443 27.28 25.90 14.48
N THR A 444 28.58 26.06 14.15
CA THR A 444 29.28 25.07 13.31
C THR A 444 29.34 23.70 13.97
N GLN A 445 29.64 23.64 15.28
CA GLN A 445 29.70 22.39 16.04
C GLN A 445 28.34 21.68 16.11
N MET A 446 27.25 22.42 16.28
CA MET A 446 25.89 21.86 16.33
C MET A 446 25.42 21.34 14.97
N VAL A 447 25.76 22.03 13.87
CA VAL A 447 25.50 21.51 12.52
C VAL A 447 26.26 20.22 12.26
N ASP A 448 27.57 20.21 12.55
CA ASP A 448 28.43 19.03 12.41
C ASP A 448 27.93 17.86 13.25
N LYS A 449 27.48 18.13 14.49
CA LYS A 449 26.85 17.14 15.34
C LYS A 449 25.61 16.51 14.69
N ARG A 450 24.68 17.32 14.21
CA ARG A 450 23.47 16.83 13.54
C ARG A 450 23.81 16.01 12.29
N LEU A 451 24.75 16.45 11.47
CA LEU A 451 25.14 15.78 10.23
C LEU A 451 25.97 14.50 10.46
N LYS A 452 26.67 14.34 11.58
CA LYS A 452 27.38 13.10 11.93
C LYS A 452 26.48 11.89 11.93
N LYS A 453 25.21 12.04 12.32
CA LYS A 453 24.20 10.96 12.33
C LYS A 453 24.04 10.29 10.96
N MET A 454 24.23 11.03 9.84
CA MET A 454 24.19 10.47 8.50
C MET A 454 25.26 9.41 8.25
N LYS A 455 26.42 9.51 8.90
CA LYS A 455 27.48 8.49 8.77
C LYS A 455 27.08 7.18 9.44
N LEU A 456 26.39 7.28 10.59
CA LEU A 456 25.89 6.12 11.31
C LEU A 456 24.71 5.47 10.58
N LEU A 457 23.79 6.26 10.05
CA LEU A 457 22.69 5.77 9.23
C LEU A 457 23.14 4.95 8.02
N LYS A 458 24.34 5.23 7.49
CA LYS A 458 24.91 4.43 6.37
C LYS A 458 25.15 2.98 6.73
N SER A 459 25.41 2.66 8.00
CA SER A 459 25.57 1.27 8.47
C SER A 459 24.24 0.53 8.65
N GLU A 460 23.14 1.26 8.67
CA GLU A 460 21.77 0.75 8.82
C GLU A 460 21.02 0.63 7.48
N ILE A 461 21.70 0.97 6.36
CA ILE A 461 21.05 0.97 5.05
C ILE A 461 20.68 -0.46 4.65
N ILE A 462 19.41 -0.62 4.28
CA ILE A 462 18.89 -1.87 3.76
C ILE A 462 19.30 -2.03 2.29
N PRO A 463 20.02 -3.10 1.92
CA PRO A 463 20.36 -3.37 0.53
C PRO A 463 19.11 -3.55 -0.33
N PRO A 464 19.14 -3.17 -1.61
CA PRO A 464 18.07 -3.48 -2.54
C PRO A 464 17.92 -4.99 -2.74
N GLU A 465 16.70 -5.45 -2.98
CA GLU A 465 16.44 -6.84 -3.33
C GLU A 465 16.80 -7.09 -4.79
N PHE A 466 17.60 -8.12 -5.03
CA PHE A 466 17.98 -8.54 -6.38
C PHE A 466 17.16 -9.77 -6.79
N VAL A 467 16.52 -9.70 -7.96
CA VAL A 467 15.71 -10.77 -8.55
C VAL A 467 16.21 -11.08 -9.96
N GLY A 468 16.51 -12.33 -10.23
CA GLY A 468 16.95 -12.80 -11.55
C GLY A 468 18.31 -13.49 -11.54
N SER A 469 18.85 -13.75 -12.74
CA SER A 469 20.18 -14.34 -12.93
C SER A 469 21.28 -13.33 -12.61
N LYS A 470 22.42 -13.81 -12.11
CA LYS A 470 23.61 -12.97 -11.90
C LYS A 470 24.31 -12.58 -13.21
N ASP A 471 24.02 -13.29 -14.30
CA ASP A 471 24.62 -13.07 -15.62
C ASP A 471 23.72 -12.19 -16.52
N TYR A 472 23.02 -11.22 -15.89
CA TYR A 472 22.14 -10.29 -16.59
C TYR A 472 22.92 -9.29 -17.47
N GLU A 473 22.29 -8.89 -18.57
CA GLU A 473 22.72 -7.79 -19.42
C GLU A 473 21.89 -6.53 -19.20
N ILE A 474 20.61 -6.72 -18.83
CA ILE A 474 19.63 -5.66 -18.62
C ILE A 474 19.23 -5.66 -17.16
N LEU A 475 19.30 -4.50 -16.53
CA LEU A 475 18.88 -4.32 -15.15
C LEU A 475 17.66 -3.41 -15.09
N LEU A 476 16.52 -3.96 -14.68
CA LEU A 476 15.36 -3.17 -14.30
C LEU A 476 15.59 -2.61 -12.91
N ILE A 477 15.19 -1.36 -12.70
CA ILE A 477 15.26 -0.67 -11.41
C ILE A 477 13.85 -0.22 -11.04
N GLY A 478 13.44 -0.49 -9.81
CA GLY A 478 12.14 -0.05 -9.32
C GLY A 478 12.14 0.14 -7.82
N TRP A 479 11.09 0.75 -7.29
CA TRP A 479 10.91 1.02 -5.88
C TRP A 479 9.43 1.01 -5.49
N GLY A 480 9.15 0.81 -4.21
CA GLY A 480 7.78 0.86 -3.71
C GLY A 480 6.85 -0.11 -4.43
N SER A 481 5.62 0.32 -4.71
CA SER A 481 4.52 -0.51 -5.24
C SER A 481 4.74 -1.11 -6.63
N THR A 482 5.77 -0.70 -7.39
CA THR A 482 6.10 -1.31 -8.68
C THR A 482 6.69 -2.73 -8.55
N TYR A 483 7.07 -3.14 -7.34
CA TYR A 483 7.74 -4.41 -7.05
C TYR A 483 7.09 -5.64 -7.66
N HIS A 484 5.83 -5.88 -7.33
CA HIS A 484 5.13 -7.09 -7.74
C HIS A 484 4.84 -7.13 -9.23
N ALA A 485 4.49 -5.99 -9.84
CA ALA A 485 4.22 -5.91 -11.27
C ALA A 485 5.48 -6.22 -12.09
N ILE A 486 6.64 -5.68 -11.71
CA ILE A 486 7.92 -5.98 -12.35
C ILE A 486 8.30 -7.46 -12.16
N LYS A 487 8.14 -7.98 -10.95
CA LYS A 487 8.50 -9.37 -10.63
C LYS A 487 7.65 -10.40 -11.40
N GLU A 488 6.34 -10.17 -11.54
CA GLU A 488 5.47 -11.01 -12.36
C GLU A 488 5.78 -10.85 -13.86
N ALA A 489 6.05 -9.64 -14.33
CA ALA A 489 6.44 -9.39 -15.72
C ALA A 489 7.75 -10.11 -16.09
N LEU A 490 8.74 -10.14 -15.21
CA LEU A 490 9.97 -10.92 -15.42
C LEU A 490 9.68 -12.43 -15.56
N LYS A 491 8.77 -12.96 -14.72
CA LYS A 491 8.37 -14.37 -14.79
C LYS A 491 7.66 -14.69 -16.11
N GLU A 492 6.88 -13.74 -16.66
CA GLU A 492 6.19 -13.91 -17.94
C GLU A 492 7.12 -13.75 -19.15
N LEU A 493 8.11 -12.86 -19.06
CA LEU A 493 9.12 -12.68 -20.09
C LEU A 493 10.02 -13.91 -20.26
N ASP A 494 10.26 -14.66 -19.17
CA ASP A 494 11.09 -15.87 -19.11
C ASP A 494 12.47 -15.67 -19.79
N ARG A 495 13.16 -14.54 -19.45
CA ARG A 495 14.45 -14.15 -20.00
C ARG A 495 15.52 -14.10 -18.90
N GLU A 496 16.57 -14.91 -19.04
CA GLU A 496 17.67 -14.98 -18.07
C GLU A 496 18.62 -13.78 -18.12
N ASP A 497 18.63 -13.03 -19.23
CA ASP A 497 19.47 -11.83 -19.41
C ASP A 497 18.88 -10.56 -18.80
N ILE A 498 17.70 -10.63 -18.19
CA ILE A 498 17.05 -9.51 -17.49
C ILE A 498 17.01 -9.79 -16.00
N ALA A 499 17.48 -8.84 -15.19
CA ALA A 499 17.36 -8.87 -13.74
C ALA A 499 16.62 -7.62 -13.23
N PHE A 500 16.21 -7.66 -11.98
CA PHE A 500 15.50 -6.57 -11.31
C PHE A 500 16.16 -6.24 -9.98
N LEU A 501 16.36 -4.96 -9.73
CA LEU A 501 16.86 -4.40 -8.48
C LEU A 501 15.75 -3.53 -7.85
N HIS A 502 15.17 -4.00 -6.76
CA HIS A 502 14.11 -3.31 -6.03
C HIS A 502 14.64 -2.57 -4.82
N PHE A 503 14.38 -1.28 -4.75
CA PHE A 503 14.75 -0.43 -3.62
C PHE A 503 13.56 -0.24 -2.68
N LYS A 504 13.64 -0.83 -1.51
CA LYS A 504 12.70 -0.63 -0.41
C LYS A 504 13.16 0.43 0.61
N GLN A 505 14.41 0.88 0.49
CA GLN A 505 14.94 2.10 1.07
C GLN A 505 15.48 2.97 -0.06
N VAL A 506 14.87 4.14 -0.26
CA VAL A 506 15.19 5.05 -1.36
C VAL A 506 16.13 6.19 -0.93
N TYR A 507 16.28 6.40 0.39
CA TYR A 507 17.24 7.34 0.94
C TYR A 507 17.60 6.99 2.41
N PRO A 508 18.89 7.07 2.84
CA PRO A 508 20.08 7.14 1.97
C PRO A 508 20.18 5.91 1.05
N LEU A 509 20.78 6.10 -0.12
CA LEU A 509 20.98 4.99 -1.08
C LEU A 509 22.05 4.01 -0.60
N TYR A 510 21.83 2.72 -0.89
CA TYR A 510 22.81 1.68 -0.62
C TYR A 510 24.08 1.88 -1.48
N PRO A 511 25.25 2.06 -0.86
CA PRO A 511 26.49 2.36 -1.62
C PRO A 511 26.90 1.25 -2.58
N GLY A 512 26.60 -0.02 -2.26
CA GLY A 512 26.89 -1.17 -3.11
C GLY A 512 26.02 -1.26 -4.38
N SER A 513 25.06 -0.35 -4.56
CA SER A 513 24.21 -0.34 -5.77
C SER A 513 25.01 -0.12 -7.05
N GLN A 514 26.13 0.57 -6.97
CA GLN A 514 27.01 0.82 -8.12
C GLN A 514 27.48 -0.46 -8.80
N GLU A 515 27.78 -1.52 -8.04
CA GLU A 515 28.22 -2.80 -8.58
C GLU A 515 27.19 -3.46 -9.50
N TYR A 516 25.90 -3.29 -9.18
CA TYR A 516 24.81 -3.77 -10.03
C TYR A 516 24.69 -2.95 -11.31
N PHE A 517 24.84 -1.62 -11.22
CA PHE A 517 24.74 -0.73 -12.38
C PHE A 517 25.91 -0.96 -13.35
N ASP A 518 27.14 -1.09 -12.84
CA ASP A 518 28.35 -1.26 -13.66
C ASP A 518 28.39 -2.60 -14.41
N ARG A 519 27.71 -3.62 -13.88
CA ARG A 519 27.59 -4.93 -14.52
C ARG A 519 26.62 -4.92 -15.69
N ALA A 520 25.56 -4.11 -15.63
CA ALA A 520 24.53 -4.07 -16.64
C ALA A 520 25.02 -3.37 -17.92
N LYS A 521 24.74 -3.96 -19.10
CA LYS A 521 24.92 -3.26 -20.38
C LYS A 521 23.88 -2.15 -20.55
N GLN A 522 22.67 -2.35 -19.98
CA GLN A 522 21.58 -1.39 -20.01
C GLN A 522 20.83 -1.39 -18.69
N THR A 523 20.52 -0.19 -18.19
CA THR A 523 19.65 0.00 -17.03
C THR A 523 18.34 0.66 -17.46
N ILE A 524 17.19 0.17 -16.96
CA ILE A 524 15.88 0.71 -17.25
C ILE A 524 15.15 0.89 -15.92
N ILE A 525 14.71 2.13 -15.64
CA ILE A 525 13.92 2.39 -14.45
C ILE A 525 12.41 2.31 -14.74
N VAL A 526 11.66 1.72 -13.81
CA VAL A 526 10.20 1.61 -13.87
C VAL A 526 9.62 2.39 -12.71
N GLU A 527 8.93 3.50 -13.01
CA GLU A 527 8.35 4.37 -12.00
C GLU A 527 6.93 4.83 -12.35
N ASN A 528 6.08 4.90 -11.35
CA ASN A 528 4.73 5.43 -11.51
C ASN A 528 4.69 6.95 -11.30
N ASN A 529 5.52 7.67 -12.07
CA ASN A 529 5.58 9.15 -12.13
C ASN A 529 6.10 9.62 -13.50
N ALA A 530 5.96 10.93 -13.78
CA ALA A 530 6.27 11.50 -15.09
C ALA A 530 7.75 11.86 -15.28
N THR A 531 8.57 11.96 -14.21
CA THR A 531 9.87 12.64 -14.28
C THR A 531 11.05 11.79 -13.81
N SER A 532 10.81 10.49 -13.58
CA SER A 532 11.84 9.56 -13.09
C SER A 532 12.53 10.09 -11.83
N GLN A 533 11.76 10.35 -10.77
CA GLN A 533 12.27 10.97 -9.55
C GLN A 533 13.38 10.15 -8.91
N PHE A 534 13.20 8.84 -8.82
CA PHE A 534 14.24 7.97 -8.26
C PHE A 534 15.44 7.82 -9.18
N GLY A 535 15.22 7.82 -10.51
CA GLY A 535 16.33 7.86 -11.49
C GLY A 535 17.23 9.09 -11.32
N LYS A 536 16.64 10.26 -11.01
CA LYS A 536 17.40 11.49 -10.69
C LYS A 536 18.19 11.33 -9.38
N ILE A 537 17.60 10.71 -8.37
CA ILE A 537 18.26 10.46 -7.07
C ILE A 537 19.45 9.49 -7.27
N ILE A 538 19.28 8.42 -8.03
CA ILE A 538 20.39 7.52 -8.39
C ILE A 538 21.52 8.33 -9.03
N LYS A 539 21.22 9.14 -10.05
CA LYS A 539 22.23 9.98 -10.71
C LYS A 539 22.93 10.92 -9.75
N LEU A 540 22.17 11.58 -8.87
CA LEU A 540 22.71 12.55 -7.92
C LEU A 540 23.69 11.92 -6.93
N TYR A 541 23.37 10.73 -6.41
CA TYR A 541 24.12 10.13 -5.31
C TYR A 541 25.17 9.10 -5.76
N THR A 542 25.05 8.55 -6.97
CA THR A 542 25.98 7.54 -7.50
C THR A 542 26.75 7.99 -8.76
N GLY A 543 26.28 9.03 -9.43
CA GLY A 543 26.79 9.44 -10.75
C GLY A 543 26.25 8.60 -11.90
N HIS A 544 25.57 7.47 -11.63
CA HIS A 544 25.02 6.61 -12.67
C HIS A 544 23.80 7.25 -13.34
N SER A 545 23.83 7.39 -14.68
CA SER A 545 22.68 7.80 -15.46
C SER A 545 21.94 6.58 -15.98
N VAL A 546 20.68 6.40 -15.57
CA VAL A 546 19.85 5.31 -16.04
C VAL A 546 19.65 5.40 -17.56
N GLY A 547 19.91 4.31 -18.29
CA GLY A 547 19.93 4.28 -19.75
C GLY A 547 18.56 4.35 -20.43
N GLY A 548 17.48 3.98 -19.70
CA GLY A 548 16.10 4.04 -20.20
C GLY A 548 15.09 4.15 -19.07
N SER A 549 13.87 4.50 -19.40
CA SER A 549 12.78 4.60 -18.42
C SER A 549 11.47 4.05 -18.97
N LEU A 550 10.68 3.45 -18.09
CA LEU A 550 9.30 3.10 -18.28
C LEU A 550 8.48 3.86 -17.24
N LEU A 551 7.77 4.90 -17.66
CA LEU A 551 7.07 5.82 -16.78
C LEU A 551 5.57 5.78 -17.04
N LYS A 552 4.78 5.66 -15.96
CA LYS A 552 3.32 5.70 -16.02
C LYS A 552 2.79 6.74 -15.04
N TYR A 553 1.95 7.66 -15.53
CA TYR A 553 1.41 8.77 -14.74
C TYR A 553 -0.02 9.15 -15.14
N ASN A 554 -0.80 8.15 -15.51
CA ASN A 554 -2.22 8.28 -15.83
C ASN A 554 -3.16 8.07 -14.63
N GLY A 555 -2.60 7.89 -13.44
CA GLY A 555 -3.34 7.65 -12.21
C GLY A 555 -3.65 6.17 -11.91
N LEU A 556 -3.10 5.24 -12.70
CA LEU A 556 -3.25 3.78 -12.51
C LEU A 556 -1.89 3.13 -12.24
N ALA A 557 -1.89 2.03 -11.51
CA ALA A 557 -0.71 1.19 -11.34
C ALA A 557 -0.33 0.48 -12.65
N PHE A 558 0.92 0.06 -12.77
CA PHE A 558 1.35 -0.79 -13.88
C PHE A 558 0.68 -2.16 -13.80
N THR A 559 0.19 -2.65 -14.93
CA THR A 559 -0.18 -4.05 -15.08
C THR A 559 1.01 -4.89 -15.54
N VAL A 560 0.90 -6.20 -15.40
CA VAL A 560 1.96 -7.12 -15.84
C VAL A 560 2.17 -7.00 -17.35
N GLU A 561 1.08 -6.99 -18.12
CA GLU A 561 1.08 -6.92 -19.58
C GLU A 561 1.72 -5.63 -20.08
N GLU A 562 1.41 -4.48 -19.49
CA GLU A 562 2.03 -3.17 -19.86
C GLU A 562 3.55 -3.20 -19.73
N ILE A 563 4.09 -3.79 -18.66
CA ILE A 563 5.55 -3.90 -18.48
C ILE A 563 6.14 -4.87 -19.51
N VAL A 564 5.51 -6.02 -19.72
CA VAL A 564 5.96 -7.04 -20.69
C VAL A 564 6.01 -6.46 -22.10
N GLU A 565 4.94 -5.80 -22.55
CA GLU A 565 4.85 -5.21 -23.89
C GLU A 565 5.89 -4.10 -24.08
N ALA A 566 5.99 -3.18 -23.13
CA ALA A 566 6.95 -2.09 -23.20
C ALA A 566 8.41 -2.59 -23.20
N LEU A 567 8.70 -3.68 -22.47
CA LEU A 567 10.04 -4.27 -22.50
C LEU A 567 10.32 -5.00 -23.81
N ARG A 568 9.34 -5.72 -24.37
CA ARG A 568 9.48 -6.35 -25.70
C ARG A 568 9.77 -5.31 -26.78
N GLU A 569 9.06 -4.17 -26.78
CA GLU A 569 9.30 -3.08 -27.73
C GLU A 569 10.67 -2.43 -27.55
N LYS A 570 11.11 -2.20 -26.32
CA LYS A 570 12.42 -1.55 -26.05
C LYS A 570 13.61 -2.45 -26.30
N LEU A 571 13.44 -3.76 -26.28
CA LEU A 571 14.48 -4.76 -26.38
C LEU A 571 14.49 -5.52 -27.72
N SER A 572 13.55 -5.17 -28.63
CA SER A 572 13.56 -5.60 -30.02
C SER A 572 14.53 -4.75 -30.85
#